data_3b183c96fcd3186756953b2db0cc4c54
#
_entry.id   3b183c96fcd3186756953b2db0cc4c54
#
_cell.length_a   1.000
_cell.length_b   1.000
_cell.length_c   1.000
_cell.angle_alpha   90.00
_cell.angle_beta   90.00
_cell.angle_gamma   90.00
#
_symmetry.space_group_name_H-M   'P 1'
#
loop_
_entity.id
_entity.type
_entity.pdbx_description
1 polymer ?
#
loop_
_entity_poly.entity_id
_entity_poly.type
_entity_poly.pdbx_seq_one_letter_code
_entity_poly.pdbx_strand_id
1 'polypeptide(L)'
;MAKVKYYARENKSLGTHSYYAVPLPNGTLTFDELCEEACRHTSIEPSLMRAAVTEYIRAVQTNVLKGFRVPIGEQFVTVYPYLNASVKDTWDDEGNLVVATPERLNANLGKSTLGSSVDPRFCRRFANDVSWQRVGERTGRAMEDEES
;
A
#
# COMPACT_ATOMS: atom_id res chain seq x y z
N MET A 1 -23.02 5.86 2.10
CA MET A 1 -21.58 5.61 1.97
C MET A 1 -21.31 5.05 0.58
N ALA A 2 -20.26 5.53 -0.09
CA ALA A 2 -19.90 5.01 -1.40
C ALA A 2 -19.41 3.55 -1.28
N LYS A 3 -19.84 2.71 -2.21
CA LYS A 3 -19.44 1.31 -2.25
C LYS A 3 -18.13 1.20 -3.01
N VAL A 4 -17.23 0.35 -2.53
CA VAL A 4 -16.03 -0.01 -3.26
C VAL A 4 -16.40 -1.09 -4.29
N LYS A 5 -16.03 -0.85 -5.53
CA LYS A 5 -16.35 -1.76 -6.64
C LYS A 5 -15.27 -2.82 -6.79
N TYR A 6 -15.68 -4.00 -7.20
CA TYR A 6 -14.76 -5.07 -7.60
C TYR A 6 -15.35 -5.89 -8.75
N TYR A 7 -14.48 -6.53 -9.52
CA TYR A 7 -14.88 -7.50 -10.53
C TYR A 7 -14.19 -8.84 -10.29
N ALA A 8 -14.78 -9.91 -10.82
CA ALA A 8 -14.18 -11.24 -10.75
C ALA A 8 -13.23 -11.45 -11.93
N ARG A 9 -12.04 -11.98 -11.67
CA ARG A 9 -11.05 -12.36 -12.67
C ARG A 9 -10.71 -13.83 -12.54
N GLU A 10 -10.62 -14.52 -13.69
CA GLU A 10 -10.26 -15.92 -13.73
C GLU A 10 -8.77 -16.11 -13.44
N ASN A 11 -8.46 -17.08 -12.57
CA ASN A 11 -7.09 -17.53 -12.35
C ASN A 11 -6.75 -18.66 -13.31
N LYS A 12 -5.92 -18.36 -14.30
CA LYS A 12 -5.52 -19.33 -15.34
C LYS A 12 -4.31 -20.17 -14.99
N SER A 13 -3.66 -19.91 -13.85
CA SER A 13 -2.32 -20.46 -13.56
C SER A 13 -2.30 -21.84 -12.90
N LEU A 14 -3.44 -22.39 -12.46
CA LEU A 14 -3.47 -23.60 -11.63
C LEU A 14 -4.26 -24.78 -12.21
N GLY A 15 -4.65 -24.75 -13.48
CA GLY A 15 -5.38 -25.86 -14.12
C GLY A 15 -6.76 -26.15 -13.51
N THR A 16 -7.19 -25.40 -12.53
CA THR A 16 -8.52 -25.44 -11.94
C THR A 16 -9.24 -24.12 -12.18
N HIS A 17 -10.53 -24.18 -12.45
CA HIS A 17 -11.33 -22.96 -12.57
C HIS A 17 -11.50 -22.32 -11.20
N SER A 18 -10.86 -21.18 -11.02
CA SER A 18 -11.02 -20.34 -9.85
C SER A 18 -11.10 -18.86 -10.23
N TYR A 19 -11.78 -18.09 -9.41
CA TYR A 19 -11.94 -16.66 -9.62
C TYR A 19 -11.50 -15.90 -8.37
N TYR A 20 -10.94 -14.73 -8.56
CA TYR A 20 -10.57 -13.84 -7.47
C TYR A 20 -11.11 -12.44 -7.70
N ALA A 21 -11.34 -11.74 -6.60
CA ALA A 21 -11.83 -10.36 -6.65
C ALA A 21 -10.70 -9.39 -6.97
N VAL A 22 -10.93 -8.50 -7.92
CA VAL A 22 -10.02 -7.39 -8.24
C VAL A 22 -10.72 -6.09 -7.88
N PRO A 23 -10.22 -5.36 -6.89
CA PRO A 23 -10.78 -4.07 -6.52
C PRO A 23 -10.65 -3.04 -7.64
N LEU A 24 -11.69 -2.22 -7.81
CA LEU A 24 -11.68 -1.06 -8.69
C LEU A 24 -11.77 0.20 -7.83
N PRO A 25 -10.72 1.03 -7.78
CA PRO A 25 -10.77 2.28 -7.06
C PRO A 25 -11.86 3.21 -7.61
N ASN A 26 -12.53 3.95 -6.73
CA ASN A 26 -13.50 4.97 -7.14
C ASN A 26 -12.85 6.20 -7.78
N GLY A 27 -11.53 6.26 -7.76
CA GLY A 27 -10.71 7.34 -8.30
C GLY A 27 -9.50 7.58 -7.41
N THR A 28 -8.73 8.58 -7.76
CA THR A 28 -7.58 9.03 -6.98
C THR A 28 -7.83 10.46 -6.54
N LEU A 29 -7.80 10.70 -5.24
CA LEU A 29 -7.88 12.05 -4.68
C LEU A 29 -6.49 12.70 -4.72
N THR A 30 -6.44 13.96 -5.09
CA THR A 30 -5.22 14.75 -5.03
C THR A 30 -4.95 15.23 -3.60
N PHE A 31 -3.73 15.64 -3.34
CA PHE A 31 -3.35 16.23 -2.06
C PHE A 31 -4.17 17.50 -1.76
N ASP A 32 -4.41 18.33 -2.77
CA ASP A 32 -5.21 19.55 -2.61
C ASP A 32 -6.67 19.25 -2.26
N GLU A 33 -7.27 18.29 -2.93
CA GLU A 33 -8.65 17.83 -2.63
C GLU A 33 -8.78 17.31 -1.20
N LEU A 34 -7.79 16.56 -0.72
CA LEU A 34 -7.77 16.08 0.67
C LEU A 34 -7.62 17.23 1.68
N CYS A 35 -6.78 18.22 1.39
CA CYS A 35 -6.64 19.39 2.24
C CYS A 35 -7.94 20.22 2.31
N GLU A 36 -8.61 20.40 1.19
CA GLU A 36 -9.92 21.07 1.13
C GLU A 36 -10.99 20.30 1.92
N GLU A 37 -11.05 18.99 1.77
CA GLU A 37 -11.98 18.16 2.51
C GLU A 37 -11.73 18.21 4.03
N ALA A 38 -10.46 18.14 4.44
CA ALA A 38 -10.07 18.23 5.85
C ALA A 38 -10.47 19.57 6.47
N CYS A 39 -10.47 20.64 5.69
CA CYS A 39 -10.87 21.97 6.15
C CYS A 39 -12.38 22.18 6.32
N ARG A 40 -13.22 21.35 5.72
CA ARG A 40 -14.70 21.52 5.77
C ARG A 40 -15.27 21.48 7.17
N HIS A 41 -14.60 20.80 8.09
CA HIS A 41 -15.04 20.64 9.49
C HIS A 41 -14.20 21.46 10.48
N THR A 42 -13.38 22.37 9.98
CA THR A 42 -12.48 23.20 10.77
C THR A 42 -12.54 24.65 10.29
N SER A 43 -12.05 25.56 11.10
CA SER A 43 -11.88 26.98 10.71
C SER A 43 -10.53 27.25 10.04
N ILE A 44 -9.76 26.20 9.71
CA ILE A 44 -8.45 26.33 9.08
C ILE A 44 -8.64 26.52 7.58
N GLU A 45 -7.95 27.50 7.02
CA GLU A 45 -7.95 27.69 5.57
C GLU A 45 -7.19 26.61 4.82
N PRO A 46 -7.60 26.22 3.58
CA PRO A 46 -6.95 25.18 2.80
C PRO A 46 -5.45 25.41 2.58
N SER A 47 -5.03 26.65 2.34
CA SER A 47 -3.62 27.00 2.16
C SER A 47 -2.78 26.74 3.40
N LEU A 48 -3.31 27.05 4.59
CA LEU A 48 -2.64 26.76 5.86
C LEU A 48 -2.61 25.27 6.15
N MET A 49 -3.69 24.55 5.89
CA MET A 49 -3.74 23.10 6.01
C MET A 49 -2.69 22.43 5.13
N ARG A 50 -2.59 22.85 3.87
CA ARG A 50 -1.59 22.34 2.94
C ARG A 50 -0.17 22.58 3.43
N ALA A 51 0.14 23.78 3.92
CA ALA A 51 1.44 24.10 4.48
C ALA A 51 1.79 23.24 5.70
N ALA A 52 0.86 23.09 6.63
CA ALA A 52 1.04 22.29 7.84
C ALA A 52 1.26 20.80 7.51
N VAL A 53 0.46 20.22 6.64
CA VAL A 53 0.60 18.81 6.24
C VAL A 53 1.90 18.60 5.46
N THR A 54 2.29 19.53 4.61
CA THR A 54 3.57 19.45 3.88
C THR A 54 4.76 19.41 4.85
N GLU A 55 4.77 20.25 5.88
CA GLU A 55 5.83 20.23 6.91
C GLU A 55 5.79 18.95 7.75
N TYR A 56 4.61 18.46 8.09
CA TYR A 56 4.45 17.18 8.78
C TYR A 56 5.04 16.02 7.96
N ILE A 57 4.71 15.92 6.69
CA ILE A 57 5.22 14.88 5.79
C ILE A 57 6.74 15.02 5.61
N ARG A 58 7.26 16.23 5.53
CA ARG A 58 8.72 16.46 5.48
C ARG A 58 9.42 15.95 6.74
N ALA A 59 8.83 16.16 7.91
CA ALA A 59 9.34 15.61 9.16
C ALA A 59 9.33 14.07 9.18
N VAL A 60 8.26 13.45 8.67
CA VAL A 60 8.18 12.00 8.49
C VAL A 60 9.32 11.49 7.60
N GLN A 61 9.50 12.06 6.44
CA GLN A 61 10.53 11.68 5.48
C GLN A 61 11.94 11.81 6.07
N THR A 62 12.22 12.92 6.75
CA THR A 62 13.53 13.16 7.38
C THR A 62 13.83 12.11 8.45
N ASN A 63 12.86 11.74 9.27
CA ASN A 63 13.07 10.76 10.33
C ASN A 63 13.16 9.32 9.83
N VAL A 64 12.44 8.96 8.79
CA VAL A 64 12.61 7.66 8.13
C VAL A 64 14.01 7.51 7.54
N LEU A 65 14.55 8.58 6.93
CA LEU A 65 15.93 8.59 6.42
C LEU A 65 16.96 8.41 7.53
N LYS A 66 16.66 8.82 8.75
CA LYS A 66 17.49 8.58 9.95
C LYS A 66 17.35 7.15 10.52
N GLY A 67 16.50 6.33 9.94
CA GLY A 67 16.32 4.94 10.36
C GLY A 67 15.17 4.69 11.34
N PHE A 68 14.36 5.68 11.66
CA PHE A 68 13.25 5.52 12.58
C PHE A 68 12.03 4.88 11.91
N ARG A 69 11.25 4.16 12.68
CA ARG A 69 9.87 3.82 12.35
C ARG A 69 9.00 5.03 12.71
N VAL A 70 8.25 5.52 11.75
CA VAL A 70 7.48 6.76 11.94
C VAL A 70 6.00 6.50 11.67
N PRO A 71 5.13 6.68 12.68
CA PRO A 71 3.69 6.63 12.46
C PRO A 71 3.21 7.90 11.74
N ILE A 72 2.37 7.71 10.74
CA ILE A 72 1.67 8.81 10.07
C ILE A 72 0.28 8.92 10.71
N GLY A 73 0.11 9.92 11.58
CA GLY A 73 -1.09 10.05 12.39
C GLY A 73 -1.19 8.98 13.49
N GLU A 74 -2.28 8.99 14.19
CA GLU A 74 -2.60 7.98 15.22
C GLU A 74 -3.46 6.87 14.60
N GLN A 75 -3.13 5.61 14.92
CA GLN A 75 -3.93 4.44 14.55
C GLN A 75 -4.20 4.32 13.03
N PHE A 76 -3.21 4.62 12.22
CA PHE A 76 -3.35 4.53 10.76
C PHE A 76 -2.19 3.75 10.12
N VAL A 77 -1.14 4.40 9.68
CA VAL A 77 -0.03 3.78 8.94
C VAL A 77 1.29 4.13 9.60
N THR A 78 2.19 3.16 9.70
CA THR A 78 3.59 3.37 10.11
C THR A 78 4.48 3.07 8.91
N VAL A 79 5.43 3.96 8.63
CA VAL A 79 6.45 3.77 7.60
C VAL A 79 7.81 3.54 8.26
N TYR A 80 8.65 2.73 7.62
CA TYR A 80 9.96 2.37 8.13
C TYR A 80 10.93 2.07 6.99
N PRO A 81 12.24 2.23 7.21
CA PRO A 81 13.23 1.81 6.23
C PRO A 81 13.24 0.28 6.11
N TYR A 82 13.36 -0.20 4.90
CA TYR A 82 13.40 -1.62 4.59
C TYR A 82 14.53 -1.92 3.62
N LEU A 83 15.28 -2.96 3.91
CA LEU A 83 16.35 -3.45 3.05
C LEU A 83 16.03 -4.90 2.64
N ASN A 84 15.83 -5.11 1.37
CA ASN A 84 15.70 -6.44 0.79
C ASN A 84 17.03 -6.84 0.15
N ALA A 85 17.86 -7.52 0.92
CA ALA A 85 19.16 -8.02 0.49
C ALA A 85 19.28 -9.49 0.85
N SER A 86 19.84 -10.27 -0.07
CA SER A 86 20.07 -11.70 0.16
C SER A 86 21.37 -12.13 -0.51
N VAL A 87 22.00 -13.13 0.06
CA VAL A 87 23.10 -13.83 -0.54
C VAL A 87 22.74 -15.31 -0.64
N LYS A 88 23.07 -15.92 -1.77
CA LYS A 88 22.78 -17.35 -2.04
C LYS A 88 24.07 -18.08 -2.40
N ASP A 89 24.03 -19.39 -2.25
CA ASP A 89 25.06 -20.24 -2.83
C ASP A 89 25.11 -20.04 -4.34
N THR A 90 26.29 -19.85 -4.88
CA THR A 90 26.53 -19.66 -6.30
C THR A 90 27.69 -20.59 -6.77
N TRP A 91 27.81 -20.77 -8.07
CA TRP A 91 28.91 -21.48 -8.68
C TRP A 91 29.84 -20.48 -9.34
N ASP A 92 31.15 -20.63 -9.11
CA ASP A 92 32.15 -19.83 -9.81
C ASP A 92 32.37 -20.31 -11.26
N ASP A 93 33.19 -19.57 -12.02
CA ASP A 93 33.49 -19.90 -13.41
C ASP A 93 34.28 -21.21 -13.55
N GLU A 94 34.91 -21.69 -12.48
CA GLU A 94 35.63 -22.93 -12.41
C GLU A 94 34.80 -24.15 -11.98
N GLY A 95 33.50 -23.91 -11.69
CA GLY A 95 32.54 -24.94 -11.28
C GLY A 95 32.60 -25.30 -9.80
N ASN A 96 33.21 -24.46 -8.95
CA ASN A 96 33.28 -24.65 -7.51
C ASN A 96 32.06 -23.95 -6.84
N LEU A 97 31.50 -24.60 -5.80
CA LEU A 97 30.45 -24.02 -5.00
C LEU A 97 31.01 -22.89 -4.13
N VAL A 98 30.41 -21.70 -4.28
CA VAL A 98 30.65 -20.55 -3.41
C VAL A 98 29.50 -20.45 -2.41
N VAL A 99 29.76 -20.88 -1.17
CA VAL A 99 28.76 -20.96 -0.12
C VAL A 99 28.36 -19.56 0.37
N ALA A 100 27.07 -19.35 0.57
CA ALA A 100 26.56 -18.12 1.18
C ALA A 100 27.02 -18.04 2.65
N THR A 101 27.57 -16.89 3.02
CA THR A 101 27.97 -16.58 4.40
C THR A 101 27.42 -15.22 4.83
N PRO A 102 27.19 -15.00 6.13
CA PRO A 102 26.73 -13.69 6.61
C PRO A 102 27.66 -12.53 6.23
N GLU A 103 28.96 -12.77 6.18
CA GLU A 103 29.99 -11.77 5.84
C GLU A 103 29.93 -11.31 4.39
N ARG A 104 29.36 -12.11 3.50
CA ARG A 104 29.15 -11.77 2.09
C ARG A 104 27.92 -10.90 1.87
N LEU A 105 27.01 -10.84 2.85
CA LEU A 105 25.83 -10.00 2.78
C LEU A 105 26.21 -8.54 3.03
N ASN A 106 25.83 -7.66 2.12
CA ASN A 106 25.95 -6.22 2.28
C ASN A 106 24.78 -5.49 1.62
N ALA A 107 24.60 -4.22 1.96
CA ALA A 107 23.50 -3.41 1.45
C ALA A 107 23.50 -3.22 -0.07
N ASN A 108 24.68 -3.30 -0.71
CA ASN A 108 24.81 -3.12 -2.17
C ASN A 108 24.25 -4.32 -2.96
N LEU A 109 24.06 -5.47 -2.34
CA LEU A 109 23.44 -6.65 -2.94
C LEU A 109 21.92 -6.58 -2.95
N GLY A 110 21.35 -5.59 -2.30
CA GLY A 110 19.92 -5.48 -2.10
C GLY A 110 19.34 -4.19 -2.63
N LYS A 111 18.05 -4.08 -2.43
CA LYS A 111 17.27 -2.89 -2.77
C LYS A 111 16.74 -2.24 -1.50
N SER A 112 17.08 -0.98 -1.33
CA SER A 112 16.51 -0.14 -0.27
C SER A 112 15.13 0.34 -0.69
N THR A 113 14.16 0.23 0.20
CA THR A 113 12.79 0.68 -0.05
C THR A 113 12.12 1.11 1.25
N LEU A 114 10.92 1.61 1.13
CA LEU A 114 10.07 1.94 2.27
C LEU A 114 9.12 0.78 2.56
N GLY A 115 9.14 0.31 3.81
CA GLY A 115 8.12 -0.58 4.32
C GLY A 115 6.99 0.22 4.95
N SER A 116 5.81 -0.36 4.96
CA SER A 116 4.64 0.21 5.62
C SER A 116 3.84 -0.86 6.33
N SER A 117 3.25 -0.50 7.45
CA SER A 117 2.30 -1.35 8.16
C SER A 117 1.08 -0.55 8.58
N VAL A 118 -0.09 -1.14 8.40
CA VAL A 118 -1.36 -0.52 8.77
C VAL A 118 -1.72 -0.96 10.19
N ASP A 119 -2.19 -0.02 11.01
CA ASP A 119 -2.61 -0.33 12.37
C ASP A 119 -3.77 -1.34 12.36
N PRO A 120 -3.69 -2.43 13.13
CA PRO A 120 -4.74 -3.46 13.17
C PRO A 120 -6.12 -2.94 13.56
N ARG A 121 -6.18 -1.87 14.35
CA ARG A 121 -7.44 -1.22 14.74
C ARG A 121 -8.12 -0.57 13.54
N PHE A 122 -7.35 0.10 12.69
CA PHE A 122 -7.86 0.67 11.45
C PHE A 122 -8.29 -0.43 10.47
N CYS A 123 -7.49 -1.49 10.32
CA CYS A 123 -7.85 -2.64 9.48
C CYS A 123 -9.20 -3.26 9.87
N ARG A 124 -9.44 -3.46 11.17
CA ARG A 124 -10.71 -3.98 11.68
C ARG A 124 -11.88 -3.03 11.41
N ARG A 125 -11.68 -1.73 11.67
CA ARG A 125 -12.68 -0.72 11.35
C ARG A 125 -13.00 -0.69 9.87
N PHE A 126 -11.99 -0.70 9.01
CA PHE A 126 -12.17 -0.75 7.56
C PHE A 126 -12.98 -1.98 7.14
N ALA A 127 -12.62 -3.16 7.63
CA ALA A 127 -13.31 -4.41 7.30
C ALA A 127 -14.80 -4.40 7.72
N ASN A 128 -15.12 -3.73 8.84
CA ASN A 128 -16.49 -3.62 9.32
C ASN A 128 -17.32 -2.56 8.57
N ASP A 129 -16.69 -1.47 8.16
CA ASP A 129 -17.39 -0.29 7.63
C ASP A 129 -17.40 -0.26 6.09
N VAL A 130 -16.47 -0.98 5.43
CA VAL A 130 -16.43 -1.00 3.96
C VAL A 130 -17.61 -1.77 3.38
N SER A 131 -18.19 -1.23 2.33
CA SER A 131 -19.25 -1.87 1.56
C SER A 131 -18.78 -2.15 0.14
N TRP A 132 -18.96 -3.37 -0.31
CA TRP A 132 -18.50 -3.83 -1.61
C TRP A 132 -19.64 -4.02 -2.60
N GLN A 133 -19.39 -3.70 -3.87
CA GLN A 133 -20.33 -3.92 -4.95
C GLN A 133 -19.61 -4.60 -6.12
N ARG A 134 -20.13 -5.76 -6.53
CA ARG A 134 -19.64 -6.43 -7.73
C ARG A 134 -20.11 -5.68 -8.98
N VAL A 135 -19.22 -5.53 -9.95
CA VAL A 135 -19.48 -4.87 -11.22
C VAL A 135 -19.02 -5.77 -12.37
N GLY A 136 -19.48 -5.48 -13.58
CA GLY A 136 -18.99 -6.11 -14.80
C GLY A 136 -17.51 -5.77 -15.03
N GLU A 137 -16.81 -6.66 -15.70
CA GLU A 137 -15.40 -6.55 -15.95
C GLU A 137 -15.08 -5.22 -16.64
N ARG A 138 -14.15 -4.44 -16.08
CA ARG A 138 -13.60 -3.17 -16.59
C ARG A 138 -14.58 -2.00 -16.79
N THR A 139 -15.89 -2.21 -16.77
CA THR A 139 -16.84 -1.12 -17.07
C THR A 139 -17.27 -0.30 -15.86
N GLY A 140 -17.06 -0.80 -14.67
CA GLY A 140 -17.50 -0.14 -13.43
C GLY A 140 -19.04 -0.06 -13.29
N ARG A 141 -19.79 -0.72 -14.15
CA ARG A 141 -21.25 -0.82 -14.05
C ARG A 141 -21.62 -1.93 -13.07
N ALA A 142 -22.64 -1.67 -12.27
CA ALA A 142 -23.20 -2.71 -11.40
C ALA A 142 -23.67 -3.89 -12.25
N MET A 143 -23.35 -5.11 -11.81
CA MET A 143 -23.97 -6.30 -12.37
C MET A 143 -25.46 -6.23 -12.00
N GLU A 144 -26.32 -6.36 -12.98
CA GLU A 144 -27.74 -6.63 -12.71
C GLU A 144 -27.79 -8.00 -12.03
N ASP A 145 -28.47 -8.06 -10.88
CA ASP A 145 -28.74 -9.34 -10.25
C ASP A 145 -29.55 -10.15 -11.27
N GLU A 146 -28.93 -11.15 -11.86
CA GLU A 146 -29.70 -12.16 -12.59
C GLU A 146 -30.55 -12.87 -11.54
N GLU A 147 -31.79 -12.43 -11.40
CA GLU A 147 -32.81 -13.21 -10.74
C GLU A 147 -32.97 -14.50 -11.56
N SER A 148 -32.34 -15.54 -11.11
CA SER A 148 -32.54 -16.87 -11.60
C SER A 148 -33.78 -17.49 -10.98
#